data_3309a8f2037d078bac95fadbfeaa984c
#
_entry.id   3309a8f2037d078bac95fadbfeaa984c
#
_cell.length_a   1.000
_cell.length_b   1.000
_cell.length_c   1.000
_cell.angle_alpha   90.00
_cell.angle_beta   90.00
_cell.angle_gamma   90.00
#
_symmetry.space_group_name_H-M   'P 1'
#
loop_
_entity.id
_entity.type
_entity.pdbx_description
1 polymer ?
#
loop_
_entity_poly.entity_id
_entity_poly.type
_entity_poly.pdbx_seq_one_letter_code
_entity_poly.pdbx_strand_id
1 'polypeptide(L)'
;MIAGATGVGKTDLSIRLAKKIDAEIISADASQIYKELDIGTAKITDEEMQGVKHYMIDVASPGEDYSVGDFERDVNNILNENSCKNGKNIIIAGGTGLYIRSITDGFAKLPSKDEKIRKELESKSLDELQETLKKLDEKSYEEIDLSNKLRLVRAIEVCLLTGGKFSELRTRNVKNNDYDFLKIFLTRNRDELYDRINRR
;
A
#
# COMPACT_ATOMS: atom_id res chain seq x y z
N MET A 1 -12.69 2.35 -7.66
CA MET A 1 -11.34 1.79 -7.50
C MET A 1 -10.98 0.86 -8.65
N ILE A 2 -9.80 0.99 -9.23
CA ILE A 2 -9.33 0.21 -10.38
C ILE A 2 -8.03 -0.50 -10.00
N ALA A 3 -8.06 -1.82 -9.95
CA ALA A 3 -6.93 -2.67 -9.60
C ALA A 3 -6.57 -3.65 -10.74
N GLY A 4 -5.37 -4.20 -10.72
CA GLY A 4 -4.93 -5.22 -11.68
C GLY A 4 -3.41 -5.23 -11.84
N ALA A 5 -2.90 -6.18 -12.62
CA ALA A 5 -1.46 -6.37 -12.85
C ALA A 5 -0.81 -5.16 -13.55
N THR A 6 0.52 -5.06 -13.44
CA THR A 6 1.31 -4.12 -14.24
C THR A 6 1.10 -4.37 -15.74
N GLY A 7 0.98 -3.32 -16.54
CA GLY A 7 0.77 -3.43 -17.99
C GLY A 7 -0.68 -3.72 -18.43
N VAL A 8 -1.64 -3.97 -17.51
CA VAL A 8 -3.01 -4.35 -17.87
C VAL A 8 -3.84 -3.22 -18.49
N GLY A 9 -3.45 -1.95 -18.32
CA GLY A 9 -4.15 -0.78 -18.86
C GLY A 9 -4.93 0.03 -17.83
N LYS A 10 -4.56 -0.05 -16.55
CA LYS A 10 -5.22 0.72 -15.48
C LYS A 10 -5.17 2.23 -15.71
N THR A 11 -4.01 2.75 -16.08
CA THR A 11 -3.77 4.19 -16.32
C THR A 11 -4.71 4.74 -17.39
N ASP A 12 -4.74 4.10 -18.56
CA ASP A 12 -5.61 4.53 -19.67
C ASP A 12 -7.09 4.54 -19.27
N LEU A 13 -7.53 3.47 -18.57
CA LEU A 13 -8.90 3.37 -18.12
C LEU A 13 -9.24 4.42 -17.07
N SER A 14 -8.35 4.64 -16.09
CA SER A 14 -8.60 5.61 -15.01
C SER A 14 -8.69 7.04 -15.55
N ILE A 15 -7.83 7.44 -16.48
CA ILE A 15 -7.86 8.77 -17.10
C ILE A 15 -9.15 8.97 -17.93
N ARG A 16 -9.48 7.98 -18.77
CA ARG A 16 -10.71 8.04 -19.58
C ARG A 16 -11.96 8.12 -18.70
N LEU A 17 -12.00 7.38 -17.60
CA LEU A 17 -13.11 7.43 -16.67
C LEU A 17 -13.13 8.75 -15.91
N ALA A 18 -11.98 9.22 -15.43
CA ALA A 18 -11.86 10.48 -14.70
C ALA A 18 -12.40 11.66 -15.51
N LYS A 19 -12.07 11.72 -16.81
CA LYS A 19 -12.61 12.75 -17.72
C LYS A 19 -14.13 12.67 -17.90
N LYS A 20 -14.70 11.45 -17.85
CA LYS A 20 -16.17 11.28 -18.05
C LYS A 20 -16.99 11.67 -16.84
N ILE A 21 -16.46 11.49 -15.63
CA ILE A 21 -17.20 11.71 -14.38
C ILE A 21 -16.64 12.88 -13.56
N ASP A 22 -15.78 13.70 -14.15
CA ASP A 22 -15.05 14.80 -13.47
C ASP A 22 -14.39 14.33 -12.17
N ALA A 23 -13.53 13.32 -12.27
CA ALA A 23 -12.83 12.73 -11.13
C ALA A 23 -11.35 13.11 -11.09
N GLU A 24 -10.77 13.05 -9.90
CA GLU A 24 -9.33 13.08 -9.66
C GLU A 24 -8.83 11.67 -9.35
N ILE A 25 -7.54 11.41 -9.55
CA ILE A 25 -6.97 10.07 -9.41
C ILE A 25 -5.99 10.03 -8.24
N ILE A 26 -6.08 8.97 -7.43
CA ILE A 26 -5.09 8.61 -6.41
C ILE A 26 -4.33 7.39 -6.92
N SER A 27 -3.00 7.51 -7.11
CA SER A 27 -2.14 6.39 -7.46
C SER A 27 -1.91 5.48 -6.27
N ALA A 28 -2.28 4.19 -6.38
CA ALA A 28 -1.99 3.15 -5.40
C ALA A 28 -0.83 2.26 -5.88
N ASP A 29 0.31 2.88 -6.16
CA ASP A 29 1.54 2.24 -6.62
C ASP A 29 2.71 2.62 -5.69
N ALA A 30 3.27 1.63 -4.97
CA ALA A 30 4.31 1.86 -3.98
C ALA A 30 5.65 2.31 -4.58
N SER A 31 5.83 2.17 -5.89
CA SER A 31 7.05 2.58 -6.56
C SER A 31 6.97 4.02 -7.08
N GLN A 32 5.80 4.44 -7.55
CA GLN A 32 5.60 5.79 -8.10
C GLN A 32 5.52 6.88 -7.03
N ILE A 33 5.45 6.51 -5.77
CA ILE A 33 5.50 7.42 -4.63
C ILE A 33 6.83 8.16 -4.52
N TYR A 34 7.94 7.51 -4.92
CA TYR A 34 9.27 8.07 -4.77
C TYR A 34 9.62 9.01 -5.93
N LYS A 35 10.11 10.20 -5.59
CA LYS A 35 10.67 11.17 -6.55
C LYS A 35 11.83 10.55 -7.33
N GLU A 36 12.07 11.02 -8.54
CA GLU A 36 13.23 10.65 -9.37
C GLU A 36 13.27 9.17 -9.83
N LEU A 37 12.35 8.33 -9.37
CA LEU A 37 12.25 6.95 -9.83
C LEU A 37 11.21 6.83 -10.96
N ASP A 38 11.53 7.36 -12.13
CA ASP A 38 10.56 7.54 -13.21
C ASP A 38 10.53 6.37 -14.19
N ILE A 39 11.69 6.03 -14.76
CA ILE A 39 11.81 5.05 -15.84
C ILE A 39 11.50 3.63 -15.35
N GLY A 40 12.18 3.18 -14.30
CA GLY A 40 12.05 1.81 -13.78
C GLY A 40 10.67 1.50 -13.19
N THR A 41 9.96 2.52 -12.71
CA THR A 41 8.60 2.41 -12.16
C THR A 41 7.53 2.65 -13.22
N ALA A 42 7.95 3.09 -14.42
CA ALA A 42 7.08 3.58 -15.48
C ALA A 42 6.06 4.58 -14.91
N LYS A 43 6.59 5.57 -14.17
CA LYS A 43 5.79 6.64 -13.59
C LYS A 43 5.05 7.39 -14.70
N ILE A 44 3.81 7.71 -14.45
CA ILE A 44 2.99 8.49 -15.39
C ILE A 44 3.57 9.89 -15.54
N THR A 45 3.68 10.36 -16.77
CA THR A 45 4.14 11.74 -17.09
C THR A 45 2.98 12.72 -17.09
N ASP A 46 3.28 14.02 -17.00
CA ASP A 46 2.26 15.07 -17.10
C ASP A 46 1.47 15.02 -18.41
N GLU A 47 2.14 14.67 -19.51
CA GLU A 47 1.49 14.48 -20.82
C GLU A 47 0.51 13.30 -20.78
N GLU A 48 0.91 12.18 -20.20
CA GLU A 48 0.06 11.00 -20.04
C GLU A 48 -1.12 11.26 -19.08
N MET A 49 -0.96 12.12 -18.07
CA MET A 49 -2.07 12.54 -17.18
C MET A 49 -3.17 13.31 -17.91
N GLN A 50 -2.86 13.91 -19.05
CA GLN A 50 -3.83 14.60 -19.93
C GLN A 50 -4.69 15.63 -19.17
N GLY A 51 -4.12 16.33 -18.21
CA GLY A 51 -4.79 17.35 -17.40
C GLY A 51 -5.66 16.80 -16.26
N VAL A 52 -5.70 15.49 -16.05
CA VAL A 52 -6.36 14.89 -14.88
C VAL A 52 -5.42 14.96 -13.69
N LYS A 53 -5.89 15.53 -12.58
CA LYS A 53 -5.08 15.64 -11.37
C LYS A 53 -4.83 14.27 -10.75
N HIS A 54 -3.55 13.99 -10.48
CA HIS A 54 -3.10 12.78 -9.80
C HIS A 54 -2.51 13.11 -8.43
N TYR A 55 -2.79 12.26 -7.46
CA TYR A 55 -2.22 12.30 -6.12
C TYR A 55 -1.37 11.06 -5.87
N MET A 56 -0.56 11.09 -4.85
CA MET A 56 0.31 9.99 -4.39
C MET A 56 1.36 9.60 -5.42
N ILE A 57 1.87 10.58 -6.15
CA ILE A 57 3.02 10.50 -7.03
C ILE A 57 4.05 11.49 -6.50
N ASP A 58 5.33 11.12 -6.44
CA ASP A 58 6.43 11.97 -5.97
C ASP A 58 6.25 12.57 -4.57
N VAL A 59 5.67 11.82 -3.65
CA VAL A 59 5.41 12.27 -2.27
C VAL A 59 6.56 12.03 -1.30
N ALA A 60 7.45 11.07 -1.58
CA ALA A 60 8.59 10.73 -0.75
C ALA A 60 9.91 10.87 -1.52
N SER A 61 11.00 11.17 -0.83
CA SER A 61 12.35 11.17 -1.44
C SER A 61 12.96 9.77 -1.40
N PRO A 62 13.83 9.42 -2.37
CA PRO A 62 14.59 8.17 -2.29
C PRO A 62 15.37 8.09 -0.97
N GLY A 63 15.24 6.97 -0.27
CA GLY A 63 15.85 6.77 1.05
C GLY A 63 14.97 7.14 2.24
N GLU A 64 13.85 7.82 2.03
CA GLU A 64 12.84 7.99 3.06
C GLU A 64 12.00 6.72 3.20
N ASP A 65 11.75 6.33 4.44
CA ASP A 65 10.80 5.25 4.72
C ASP A 65 9.37 5.75 4.50
N TYR A 66 8.68 5.16 3.54
CA TYR A 66 7.27 5.41 3.33
C TYR A 66 6.46 4.13 3.49
N SER A 67 5.72 4.05 4.57
CA SER A 67 4.96 2.86 4.94
C SER A 67 3.53 2.86 4.39
N VAL A 68 2.87 1.70 4.44
CA VAL A 68 1.43 1.61 4.14
C VAL A 68 0.57 2.45 5.09
N GLY A 69 1.01 2.65 6.33
CA GLY A 69 0.33 3.52 7.29
C GLY A 69 0.42 5.00 6.90
N ASP A 70 1.55 5.43 6.33
CA ASP A 70 1.70 6.77 5.77
C ASP A 70 0.78 6.96 4.56
N PHE A 71 0.75 5.97 3.67
CA PHE A 71 -0.16 5.97 2.52
C PHE A 71 -1.63 6.06 2.95
N GLU A 72 -2.05 5.26 3.92
CA GLU A 72 -3.42 5.28 4.46
C GLU A 72 -3.78 6.66 5.04
N ARG A 73 -2.89 7.24 5.84
CA ARG A 73 -3.05 8.58 6.43
C ARG A 73 -3.21 9.65 5.34
N ASP A 74 -2.29 9.66 4.37
CA ASP A 74 -2.25 10.70 3.35
C ASP A 74 -3.44 10.60 2.39
N VAL A 75 -3.84 9.38 2.01
CA VAL A 75 -5.05 9.16 1.20
C VAL A 75 -6.31 9.57 1.96
N ASN A 76 -6.44 9.24 3.24
CA ASN A 76 -7.59 9.67 4.04
C ASN A 76 -7.67 11.21 4.16
N ASN A 77 -6.54 11.90 4.27
CA ASN A 77 -6.50 13.37 4.24
C ASN A 77 -7.01 13.91 2.90
N ILE A 78 -6.57 13.34 1.78
CA ILE A 78 -7.02 13.72 0.43
C ILE A 78 -8.53 13.47 0.28
N LEU A 79 -9.03 12.31 0.71
CA LEU A 79 -10.44 11.97 0.63
C LEU A 79 -11.30 12.93 1.46
N ASN A 80 -10.88 13.24 2.68
CA ASN A 80 -11.58 14.17 3.56
C ASN A 80 -11.60 15.59 3.00
N GLU A 81 -10.47 16.07 2.46
CA GLU A 81 -10.42 17.39 1.82
C GLU A 81 -11.32 17.50 0.59
N ASN A 82 -11.34 16.47 -0.25
CA ASN A 82 -12.18 16.46 -1.44
C ASN A 82 -13.68 16.37 -1.11
N SER A 83 -14.06 15.55 -0.13
CA SER A 83 -15.44 15.44 0.32
C SER A 83 -15.96 16.75 0.92
N CYS A 84 -15.11 17.46 1.67
CA CYS A 84 -15.49 18.71 2.35
C CYS A 84 -15.45 19.96 1.45
N LYS A 85 -14.54 19.99 0.45
CA LYS A 85 -14.26 21.23 -0.29
C LYS A 85 -14.70 21.23 -1.75
N ASN A 86 -14.61 20.11 -2.44
CA ASN A 86 -14.72 20.07 -3.89
C ASN A 86 -15.88 19.20 -4.43
N GLY A 87 -16.38 18.25 -3.66
CA GLY A 87 -17.45 17.32 -4.09
C GLY A 87 -17.08 16.47 -5.33
N LYS A 88 -15.78 16.38 -5.68
CA LYS A 88 -15.32 15.65 -6.85
C LYS A 88 -15.28 14.15 -6.59
N ASN A 89 -15.55 13.39 -7.63
CA ASN A 89 -15.34 11.95 -7.61
C ASN A 89 -13.85 11.62 -7.50
N ILE A 90 -13.52 10.53 -6.81
CA ILE A 90 -12.14 10.04 -6.69
C ILE A 90 -12.03 8.63 -7.27
N ILE A 91 -11.00 8.42 -8.08
CA ILE A 91 -10.62 7.12 -8.60
C ILE A 91 -9.29 6.70 -7.96
N ILE A 92 -9.29 5.63 -7.18
CA ILE A 92 -8.04 5.03 -6.70
C ILE A 92 -7.61 3.98 -7.73
N ALA A 93 -6.44 4.14 -8.35
CA ALA A 93 -5.93 3.26 -9.38
C ALA A 93 -4.53 2.77 -9.07
N GLY A 94 -4.29 1.45 -9.09
CA GLY A 94 -2.94 0.93 -8.82
C GLY A 94 -2.81 -0.58 -8.81
N GLY A 95 -1.56 -1.02 -8.59
CA GLY A 95 -1.17 -2.43 -8.53
C GLY A 95 -0.77 -2.92 -7.13
N THR A 96 -0.56 -2.01 -6.17
CA THR A 96 -0.11 -2.37 -4.82
C THR A 96 -1.30 -2.79 -3.96
N GLY A 97 -1.56 -4.10 -3.92
CA GLY A 97 -2.70 -4.68 -3.20
C GLY A 97 -2.75 -4.29 -1.72
N LEU A 98 -1.58 -4.12 -1.07
CA LEU A 98 -1.51 -3.69 0.33
C LEU A 98 -2.05 -2.26 0.52
N TYR A 99 -1.72 -1.33 -0.38
CA TYR A 99 -2.24 0.04 -0.38
C TYR A 99 -3.75 0.07 -0.62
N ILE A 100 -4.22 -0.74 -1.58
CA ILE A 100 -5.65 -0.84 -1.85
C ILE A 100 -6.40 -1.34 -0.63
N ARG A 101 -5.89 -2.40 0.02
CA ARG A 101 -6.50 -2.96 1.23
C ARG A 101 -6.50 -1.99 2.41
N SER A 102 -5.46 -1.18 2.59
CA SER A 102 -5.43 -0.19 3.68
C SER A 102 -6.61 0.78 3.59
N ILE A 103 -6.97 1.18 2.38
CA ILE A 103 -8.07 2.13 2.17
C ILE A 103 -9.44 1.44 2.21
N THR A 104 -9.58 0.22 1.67
CA THR A 104 -10.89 -0.45 1.59
C THR A 104 -11.30 -1.21 2.83
N ASP A 105 -10.33 -1.85 3.46
CA ASP A 105 -10.58 -2.76 4.57
C ASP A 105 -10.06 -2.17 5.90
N GLY A 106 -9.17 -1.17 5.79
CA GLY A 106 -8.42 -0.61 6.91
C GLY A 106 -7.36 -1.58 7.43
N PHE A 107 -6.48 -1.08 8.28
CA PHE A 107 -5.56 -1.90 9.06
C PHE A 107 -5.78 -1.70 10.55
N ALA A 108 -5.41 -2.72 11.31
CA ALA A 108 -5.30 -2.57 12.75
C ALA A 108 -4.30 -1.46 13.09
N LYS A 109 -4.67 -0.58 14.00
CA LYS A 109 -3.77 0.45 14.53
C LYS A 109 -2.69 -0.21 15.37
N LEU A 110 -1.58 -0.55 14.73
CA LEU A 110 -0.39 -1.07 15.39
C LEU A 110 0.55 0.09 15.75
N PRO A 111 1.38 -0.05 16.79
CA PRO A 111 2.33 0.99 17.18
C PRO A 111 3.29 1.31 16.03
N SER A 112 3.78 2.54 15.99
CA SER A 112 4.84 2.94 15.07
C SER A 112 6.10 2.10 15.30
N LYS A 113 6.99 2.05 14.31
CA LYS A 113 8.28 1.37 14.44
C LYS A 113 9.12 2.02 15.54
N ASP A 114 9.84 1.20 16.30
CA ASP A 114 10.87 1.64 17.25
C ASP A 114 12.24 1.24 16.73
N GLU A 115 13.07 2.22 16.44
CA GLU A 115 14.39 1.98 15.83
C GLU A 115 15.36 1.24 16.73
N LYS A 116 15.25 1.40 18.06
CA LYS A 116 16.14 0.70 19.01
C LYS A 116 15.79 -0.78 19.05
N ILE A 117 14.51 -1.10 19.19
CA ILE A 117 14.03 -2.48 19.20
C ILE A 117 14.35 -3.15 17.86
N ARG A 118 14.15 -2.48 16.75
CA ARG A 118 14.45 -3.02 15.41
C ARG A 118 15.94 -3.32 15.26
N LYS A 119 16.80 -2.38 15.60
CA LYS A 119 18.25 -2.57 15.51
C LYS A 119 18.74 -3.76 16.35
N GLU A 120 18.16 -3.95 17.54
CA GLU A 120 18.44 -5.12 18.36
C GLU A 120 17.95 -6.42 17.70
N LEU A 121 16.71 -6.44 17.22
CA LEU A 121 16.13 -7.62 16.58
C LEU A 121 16.81 -7.96 15.25
N GLU A 122 17.18 -6.99 14.45
CA GLU A 122 17.88 -7.18 13.18
C GLU A 122 19.29 -7.76 13.35
N SER A 123 19.93 -7.57 14.51
CA SER A 123 21.20 -8.19 14.82
C SER A 123 21.10 -9.70 15.14
N LYS A 124 19.91 -10.20 15.44
CA LYS A 124 19.65 -11.60 15.76
C LYS A 124 19.59 -12.49 14.51
N SER A 125 19.91 -13.76 14.69
CA SER A 125 19.73 -14.76 13.65
C SER A 125 18.25 -15.05 13.40
N LEU A 126 17.95 -15.70 12.26
CA LEU A 126 16.58 -16.08 11.93
C LEU A 126 15.98 -17.03 12.97
N ASP A 127 16.78 -18.01 13.43
CA ASP A 127 16.36 -19.00 14.41
C ASP A 127 16.03 -18.35 15.77
N GLU A 128 16.87 -17.41 16.24
CA GLU A 128 16.61 -16.68 17.48
C GLU A 128 15.31 -15.85 17.41
N LEU A 129 15.04 -15.25 16.25
CA LEU A 129 13.80 -14.51 16.04
C LEU A 129 12.57 -15.43 16.03
N GLN A 130 12.68 -16.59 15.37
CA GLN A 130 11.62 -17.60 15.35
C GLN A 130 11.30 -18.11 16.76
N GLU A 131 12.32 -18.46 17.54
CA GLU A 131 12.14 -18.89 18.94
C GLU A 131 11.52 -17.78 19.80
N THR A 132 11.94 -16.54 19.59
CA THR A 132 11.40 -15.37 20.30
C THR A 132 9.93 -15.18 19.97
N LEU A 133 9.57 -15.22 18.68
CA LEU A 133 8.18 -15.07 18.26
C LEU A 133 7.31 -16.21 18.80
N LYS A 134 7.79 -17.44 18.76
CA LYS A 134 7.08 -18.61 19.29
C LYS A 134 6.72 -18.45 20.77
N LYS A 135 7.63 -17.88 21.56
CA LYS A 135 7.40 -17.63 23.00
C LYS A 135 6.40 -16.48 23.24
N LEU A 136 6.43 -15.45 22.41
CA LEU A 136 5.57 -14.26 22.56
C LEU A 136 4.17 -14.47 21.96
N ASP A 137 4.09 -15.15 20.82
CA ASP A 137 2.87 -15.35 20.07
C ASP A 137 2.96 -16.57 19.15
N GLU A 138 2.62 -17.73 19.71
CA GLU A 138 2.67 -19.03 19.02
C GLU A 138 1.80 -19.04 17.76
N LYS A 139 0.63 -18.40 17.82
CA LYS A 139 -0.25 -18.29 16.66
C LYS A 139 0.38 -17.50 15.51
N SER A 140 1.06 -16.40 15.80
CA SER A 140 1.83 -15.66 14.79
C SER A 140 2.98 -16.50 14.23
N TYR A 141 3.66 -17.29 15.06
CA TYR A 141 4.70 -18.20 14.62
C TYR A 141 4.19 -19.23 13.60
N GLU A 142 2.99 -19.76 13.79
CA GLU A 142 2.37 -20.73 12.87
C GLU A 142 1.90 -20.11 11.55
N GLU A 143 1.51 -18.83 11.57
CA GLU A 143 0.85 -18.18 10.42
C GLU A 143 1.78 -17.29 9.58
N ILE A 144 2.93 -16.86 10.12
CA ILE A 144 3.86 -15.97 9.43
C ILE A 144 4.88 -16.80 8.63
N ASP A 145 5.28 -16.25 7.48
CA ASP A 145 6.44 -16.78 6.75
C ASP A 145 7.72 -16.60 7.57
N LEU A 146 8.17 -17.70 8.18
CA LEU A 146 9.32 -17.74 9.07
C LEU A 146 10.66 -17.49 8.37
N SER A 147 10.72 -17.56 7.03
CA SER A 147 11.90 -17.20 6.25
C SER A 147 12.05 -15.68 6.05
N ASN A 148 10.98 -14.92 6.30
CA ASN A 148 10.97 -13.48 6.11
C ASN A 148 11.34 -12.75 7.41
N LYS A 149 12.63 -12.41 7.55
CA LYS A 149 13.17 -11.72 8.73
C LYS A 149 12.42 -10.43 9.07
N LEU A 150 12.04 -9.63 8.06
CA LEU A 150 11.35 -8.36 8.29
C LEU A 150 9.97 -8.56 8.92
N ARG A 151 9.25 -9.62 8.53
CA ARG A 151 7.96 -9.96 9.12
C ARG A 151 8.10 -10.45 10.55
N LEU A 152 9.11 -11.27 10.83
CA LEU A 152 9.41 -11.72 12.20
C LEU A 152 9.75 -10.55 13.11
N VAL A 153 10.68 -9.67 12.69
CA VAL A 153 11.06 -8.46 13.41
C VAL A 153 9.81 -7.62 13.71
N ARG A 154 8.96 -7.40 12.73
CA ARG A 154 7.74 -6.59 12.93
C ARG A 154 6.76 -7.22 13.92
N ALA A 155 6.53 -8.51 13.85
CA ALA A 155 5.63 -9.20 14.77
C ALA A 155 6.15 -9.14 16.22
N ILE A 156 7.45 -9.41 16.42
CA ILE A 156 8.11 -9.34 17.73
C ILE A 156 8.10 -7.91 18.27
N GLU A 157 8.45 -6.92 17.44
CA GLU A 157 8.42 -5.49 17.80
C GLU A 157 7.04 -5.09 18.35
N VAL A 158 5.97 -5.46 17.66
CA VAL A 158 4.61 -5.16 18.12
C VAL A 158 4.29 -5.84 19.45
N CYS A 159 4.68 -7.10 19.62
CA CYS A 159 4.49 -7.80 20.90
C CYS A 159 5.25 -7.10 22.03
N LEU A 160 6.49 -6.68 21.81
CA LEU A 160 7.31 -6.01 22.84
C LEU A 160 6.76 -4.61 23.19
N LEU A 161 6.31 -3.86 22.20
CA LEU A 161 5.78 -2.50 22.40
C LEU A 161 4.42 -2.48 23.10
N THR A 162 3.60 -3.50 22.85
CA THR A 162 2.21 -3.50 23.34
C THR A 162 1.99 -4.42 24.53
N GLY A 163 2.90 -5.35 24.80
CA GLY A 163 2.69 -6.46 25.75
C GLY A 163 1.61 -7.45 25.30
N GLY A 164 1.04 -7.29 24.10
CA GLY A 164 -0.02 -8.12 23.54
C GLY A 164 0.47 -9.00 22.39
N LYS A 165 -0.40 -9.91 21.93
CA LYS A 165 -0.09 -10.79 20.80
C LYS A 165 -0.34 -10.09 19.47
N PHE A 166 0.64 -10.16 18.56
CA PHE A 166 0.49 -9.60 17.22
C PHE A 166 -0.68 -10.22 16.45
N SER A 167 -0.90 -11.55 16.59
CA SER A 167 -2.03 -12.25 15.97
C SER A 167 -3.40 -11.69 16.37
N GLU A 168 -3.56 -11.22 17.60
CA GLU A 168 -4.80 -10.64 18.08
C GLU A 168 -4.95 -9.18 17.63
N LEU A 169 -3.86 -8.42 17.70
CA LEU A 169 -3.87 -7.00 17.36
C LEU A 169 -4.09 -6.77 15.86
N ARG A 170 -3.48 -7.59 14.99
CA ARG A 170 -3.62 -7.45 13.53
C ARG A 170 -5.02 -7.79 13.00
N THR A 171 -5.82 -8.55 13.76
CA THR A 171 -7.18 -8.93 13.36
C THR A 171 -8.25 -7.92 13.79
N ARG A 172 -7.90 -6.93 14.59
CA ARG A 172 -8.82 -5.84 14.94
C ARG A 172 -9.04 -4.95 13.72
N ASN A 173 -9.88 -5.42 12.81
CA ASN A 173 -10.32 -4.64 11.64
C ASN A 173 -11.07 -3.41 12.12
N VAL A 174 -10.47 -2.26 11.95
CA VAL A 174 -11.18 -0.99 12.03
C VAL A 174 -11.78 -0.73 10.66
N LYS A 175 -12.93 -1.32 10.37
CA LYS A 175 -13.78 -0.81 9.29
C LYS A 175 -14.21 0.60 9.69
N ASN A 176 -13.50 1.58 9.19
CA ASN A 176 -13.88 2.97 9.27
C ASN A 176 -13.94 3.51 7.84
N ASN A 177 -14.86 2.96 7.05
CA ASN A 177 -15.08 3.43 5.70
C ASN A 177 -16.36 4.27 5.70
N ASP A 178 -16.17 5.58 5.72
CA ASP A 178 -17.22 6.55 5.42
C ASP A 178 -17.53 6.59 3.90
N TYR A 179 -16.94 5.66 3.13
CA TYR A 179 -17.01 5.61 1.66
C TYR A 179 -17.42 4.24 1.16
N ASP A 180 -18.30 4.23 0.17
CA ASP A 180 -18.61 3.04 -0.62
C ASP A 180 -17.67 2.93 -1.82
N PHE A 181 -17.02 1.77 -1.97
CA PHE A 181 -16.07 1.52 -3.05
C PHE A 181 -16.65 0.59 -4.13
N LEU A 182 -16.80 1.11 -5.35
CA LEU A 182 -16.93 0.25 -6.52
C LEU A 182 -15.53 -0.30 -6.89
N LYS A 183 -15.32 -1.60 -6.72
CA LYS A 183 -14.04 -2.28 -6.99
C LYS A 183 -14.07 -2.93 -8.37
N ILE A 184 -13.20 -2.48 -9.26
CA ILE A 184 -13.01 -3.02 -10.62
C ILE A 184 -11.64 -3.67 -10.69
N PHE A 185 -11.57 -4.93 -11.06
CA PHE A 185 -10.32 -5.65 -11.27
C PHE A 185 -10.11 -5.92 -12.76
N LEU A 186 -9.04 -5.33 -13.31
CA LEU A 186 -8.69 -5.52 -14.72
C LEU A 186 -7.85 -6.78 -14.89
N THR A 187 -8.24 -7.59 -15.85
CA THR A 187 -7.49 -8.77 -16.28
C THR A 187 -7.18 -8.70 -17.77
N ARG A 188 -6.16 -9.42 -18.18
CA ARG A 188 -5.73 -9.54 -19.56
C ARG A 188 -5.16 -10.94 -19.79
N ASN A 189 -5.21 -11.46 -21.00
CA ASN A 189 -4.54 -12.69 -21.36
C ASN A 189 -3.04 -12.57 -21.02
N ARG A 190 -2.42 -13.65 -20.53
CA ARG A 190 -1.05 -13.65 -20.03
C ARG A 190 -0.03 -13.27 -21.11
N ASP A 191 -0.19 -13.80 -22.31
CA ASP A 191 0.74 -13.55 -23.43
C ASP A 191 0.67 -12.08 -23.85
N GLU A 192 -0.54 -11.55 -23.99
CA GLU A 192 -0.75 -10.14 -24.30
C GLU A 192 -0.20 -9.21 -23.20
N LEU A 193 -0.32 -9.62 -21.92
CA LEU A 193 0.23 -8.87 -20.80
C LEU A 193 1.75 -8.83 -20.84
N TYR A 194 2.40 -9.94 -21.13
CA TYR A 194 3.85 -10.02 -21.30
C TYR A 194 4.34 -9.19 -22.48
N ASP A 195 3.68 -9.26 -23.61
CA ASP A 195 4.00 -8.43 -24.76
C ASP A 195 3.93 -6.94 -24.43
N ARG A 196 2.94 -6.51 -23.69
CA ARG A 196 2.81 -5.11 -23.23
C ARG A 196 3.91 -4.70 -22.26
N ILE A 197 4.27 -5.57 -21.33
CA ILE A 197 5.35 -5.32 -20.37
C ILE A 197 6.69 -5.21 -21.09
N ASN A 198 6.96 -6.11 -22.05
CA ASN A 198 8.23 -6.13 -22.79
C ASN A 198 8.40 -4.96 -23.76
N ARG A 199 7.31 -4.33 -24.21
CA ARG A 199 7.34 -3.14 -25.08
C ARG A 199 7.46 -1.81 -24.31
N ARG A 200 7.33 -1.85 -23.02
CA ARG A 200 7.36 -0.70 -22.14
C ARG A 200 8.78 -0.39 -21.66
#